data_1a9071ca4fd1f67d579f02db23e8b7a8
#
_entry.id   1a9071ca4fd1f67d579f02db23e8b7a8
#
_cell.length_a   1.000
_cell.length_b   1.000
_cell.length_c   1.000
_cell.angle_alpha   90.00
_cell.angle_beta   90.00
_cell.angle_gamma   90.00
#
_symmetry.space_group_name_H-M   'P 1'
#
loop_
_entity.id
_entity.type
_entity.pdbx_description
1 polymer ?
#
loop_
_entity_poly.entity_id
_entity_poly.type
_entity_poly.pdbx_seq_one_letter_code
_entity_poly.pdbx_strand_id
1 'polypeptide(L)'
;MSNLYVDSIVEKTTGNGVHIAGHVIQTVQGFSNTQANTNNSTDTEALTALRTSITPKSSTSKLLVMVNYHVVTVSNSSMAAIHLKRSTDGGSSFSSLSDYLQGTGNETHRNALSTGYFGQHSQLILDSPSTTSTCIYSLFMRTNGSNIRLNDNGAGTRIVIQEIAQ
;
A
#
# COMPACT_ATOMS: atom_id res chain seq x y z
N MET A 1 -8.60 -30.14 -26.81
CA MET A 1 -7.80 -29.03 -26.33
C MET A 1 -6.55 -28.93 -27.17
N SER A 2 -6.19 -27.75 -27.66
CA SER A 2 -4.94 -27.53 -28.36
C SER A 2 -3.88 -27.02 -27.38
N ASN A 3 -2.70 -27.62 -27.38
CA ASN A 3 -1.57 -27.21 -26.57
C ASN A 3 -0.55 -26.49 -27.46
N LEU A 4 0.00 -25.37 -27.00
CA LEU A 4 1.12 -24.69 -27.63
C LEU A 4 2.39 -25.02 -26.82
N TYR A 5 3.36 -25.64 -27.47
CA TYR A 5 4.68 -25.92 -26.91
C TYR A 5 5.69 -24.96 -27.54
N VAL A 6 6.32 -24.14 -26.72
CA VAL A 6 7.34 -23.15 -27.17
C VAL A 6 8.50 -23.15 -26.20
N ASP A 7 9.72 -23.00 -26.70
CA ASP A 7 10.93 -22.89 -25.85
C ASP A 7 11.11 -21.47 -25.30
N SER A 8 10.51 -20.48 -25.92
CA SER A 8 10.63 -19.08 -25.52
C SER A 8 9.41 -18.26 -25.95
N ILE A 9 9.01 -17.33 -25.09
CA ILE A 9 8.04 -16.30 -25.40
C ILE A 9 8.70 -14.95 -25.13
N VAL A 10 8.79 -14.09 -26.14
CA VAL A 10 9.36 -12.75 -26.03
C VAL A 10 8.30 -11.69 -26.26
N GLU A 11 8.42 -10.56 -25.56
CA GLU A 11 7.55 -9.41 -25.75
C GLU A 11 7.71 -8.83 -27.17
N LYS A 12 6.59 -8.41 -27.77
CA LYS A 12 6.60 -7.78 -29.08
C LYS A 12 7.17 -6.37 -29.04
N THR A 13 6.94 -5.66 -27.93
CA THR A 13 7.42 -4.30 -27.72
C THR A 13 8.15 -4.26 -26.39
N THR A 14 9.45 -3.92 -26.44
CA THR A 14 10.32 -3.90 -25.27
C THR A 14 9.74 -3.06 -24.12
N GLY A 15 9.70 -3.65 -22.93
CA GLY A 15 9.22 -3.02 -21.70
C GLY A 15 7.72 -3.11 -21.45
N ASN A 16 6.95 -3.77 -22.34
CA ASN A 16 5.51 -4.00 -22.10
C ASN A 16 5.19 -5.32 -21.42
N GLY A 17 6.14 -6.26 -21.41
CA GLY A 17 5.94 -7.61 -20.91
C GLY A 17 5.09 -8.48 -21.84
N VAL A 18 5.12 -9.78 -21.62
CA VAL A 18 4.21 -10.71 -22.30
C VAL A 18 2.90 -10.75 -21.54
N HIS A 19 1.81 -10.32 -22.18
CA HIS A 19 0.50 -10.25 -21.56
C HIS A 19 -0.17 -11.64 -21.54
N ILE A 20 -0.11 -12.30 -20.41
CA ILE A 20 -0.82 -13.56 -20.13
C ILE A 20 -1.68 -13.31 -18.89
N ALA A 21 -2.99 -13.52 -18.99
CA ALA A 21 -3.91 -13.28 -17.88
C ALA A 21 -3.45 -14.00 -16.59
N GLY A 22 -3.44 -13.28 -15.47
CA GLY A 22 -2.98 -13.78 -14.18
C GLY A 22 -1.46 -13.68 -13.94
N HIS A 23 -0.66 -13.33 -14.96
CA HIS A 23 0.79 -13.16 -14.76
C HIS A 23 1.13 -11.81 -14.15
N VAL A 24 2.21 -11.79 -13.36
CA VAL A 24 2.80 -10.55 -12.85
C VAL A 24 3.64 -9.94 -13.97
N ILE A 25 3.24 -8.73 -14.41
CA ILE A 25 3.90 -7.98 -15.50
C ILE A 25 5.10 -7.19 -14.96
N GLN A 26 4.93 -6.56 -13.78
CA GLN A 26 5.99 -5.77 -13.14
C GLN A 26 5.80 -5.77 -11.62
N THR A 27 6.91 -5.54 -10.91
CA THR A 27 6.93 -5.39 -9.46
C THR A 27 7.74 -4.15 -9.10
N VAL A 28 7.21 -3.33 -8.20
CA VAL A 28 7.90 -2.19 -7.62
C VAL A 28 7.85 -2.27 -6.11
N GLN A 29 8.82 -1.64 -5.43
CA GLN A 29 8.83 -1.57 -3.97
C GLN A 29 9.29 -0.21 -3.47
N GLY A 30 8.72 0.21 -2.34
CA GLY A 30 9.18 1.32 -1.52
C GLY A 30 9.54 0.83 -0.13
N PHE A 31 10.50 1.48 0.50
CA PHE A 31 10.93 1.18 1.86
C PHE A 31 11.32 2.45 2.58
N SER A 32 10.97 2.54 3.87
CA SER A 32 11.47 3.56 4.77
C SER A 32 11.55 3.01 6.19
N ASN A 33 12.61 3.33 6.89
CA ASN A 33 12.78 3.11 8.33
C ASN A 33 12.76 4.42 9.13
N THR A 34 12.43 5.52 8.48
CA THR A 34 12.25 6.81 9.14
C THR A 34 11.02 6.74 10.04
N GLN A 35 11.16 7.17 11.28
CA GLN A 35 10.04 7.24 12.21
C GLN A 35 9.07 8.36 11.80
N ALA A 36 7.78 8.06 11.79
CA ALA A 36 6.71 9.04 11.69
C ALA A 36 5.86 9.05 12.95
N ASN A 37 5.37 10.22 13.33
CA ASN A 37 4.52 10.41 14.49
C ASN A 37 3.28 11.19 14.12
N THR A 38 2.16 10.90 14.76
CA THR A 38 0.99 11.76 14.71
C THR A 38 0.19 11.69 16.02
N ASN A 39 -0.43 12.79 16.36
CA ASN A 39 -1.48 12.92 17.37
C ASN A 39 -2.78 13.46 16.75
N ASN A 40 -2.86 13.54 15.43
CA ASN A 40 -3.99 14.09 14.70
C ASN A 40 -5.17 13.14 14.68
N SER A 41 -6.37 13.66 14.81
CA SER A 41 -7.63 12.92 14.62
C SER A 41 -8.05 12.82 13.15
N THR A 42 -7.35 13.51 12.26
CA THR A 42 -7.53 13.45 10.81
C THR A 42 -6.37 12.70 10.16
N ASP A 43 -6.64 12.10 9.01
CA ASP A 43 -5.62 11.36 8.25
C ASP A 43 -4.46 12.27 7.85
N THR A 44 -3.27 11.90 8.28
CA THR A 44 -2.01 12.56 7.92
C THR A 44 -1.13 11.56 7.19
N GLU A 45 -0.54 11.95 6.08
CA GLU A 45 0.42 11.08 5.39
C GLU A 45 1.60 10.76 6.32
N ALA A 46 1.88 9.48 6.48
CA ALA A 46 2.90 9.03 7.43
C ALA A 46 4.30 9.50 7.01
N LEU A 47 4.67 9.21 5.76
CA LEU A 47 6.00 9.51 5.20
C LEU A 47 5.90 9.69 3.69
N THR A 48 6.24 10.87 3.19
CA THR A 48 6.31 11.10 1.73
C THR A 48 7.41 10.27 1.06
N ALA A 49 8.47 9.94 1.79
CA ALA A 49 9.54 9.06 1.32
C ALA A 49 9.08 7.60 1.09
N LEU A 50 7.92 7.21 1.64
CA LEU A 50 7.34 5.88 1.46
C LEU A 50 6.45 5.80 0.22
N ARG A 51 6.14 6.91 -0.43
CA ARG A 51 5.34 6.92 -1.66
C ARG A 51 5.91 5.96 -2.69
N THR A 52 5.14 4.95 -3.02
CA THR A 52 5.54 3.91 -3.99
C THR A 52 4.71 4.05 -5.24
N SER A 53 5.38 4.27 -6.36
CA SER A 53 4.74 4.57 -7.65
C SER A 53 4.83 3.38 -8.60
N ILE A 54 3.74 3.14 -9.31
CA ILE A 54 3.66 2.19 -10.41
C ILE A 54 2.85 2.79 -11.56
N THR A 55 3.28 2.56 -12.80
CA THR A 55 2.52 2.96 -14.00
C THR A 55 1.99 1.69 -14.65
N PRO A 56 0.68 1.40 -14.53
CA PRO A 56 0.10 0.20 -15.10
C PRO A 56 0.28 0.13 -16.62
N LYS A 57 0.60 -1.05 -17.13
CA LYS A 57 0.76 -1.29 -18.57
C LYS A 57 -0.57 -1.44 -19.30
N SER A 58 -1.64 -1.78 -18.55
CA SER A 58 -3.01 -1.85 -19.07
C SER A 58 -3.99 -1.24 -18.07
N SER A 59 -5.02 -0.58 -18.58
CA SER A 59 -6.12 -0.06 -17.75
C SER A 59 -6.99 -1.17 -17.14
N THR A 60 -6.89 -2.39 -17.67
CA THR A 60 -7.59 -3.56 -17.11
C THR A 60 -6.78 -4.29 -16.04
N SER A 61 -5.47 -4.03 -15.94
CA SER A 61 -4.60 -4.65 -14.94
C SER A 61 -5.09 -4.40 -13.51
N LYS A 62 -4.84 -5.39 -12.66
CA LYS A 62 -5.01 -5.26 -11.21
C LYS A 62 -3.66 -5.06 -10.54
N LEU A 63 -3.67 -4.31 -9.46
CA LEU A 63 -2.47 -4.05 -8.66
C LEU A 63 -2.61 -4.73 -7.29
N LEU A 64 -1.79 -5.77 -7.06
CA LEU A 64 -1.67 -6.39 -5.75
C LEU A 64 -0.71 -5.56 -4.90
N VAL A 65 -1.26 -4.88 -3.90
CA VAL A 65 -0.51 -4.02 -2.99
C VAL A 65 -0.33 -4.74 -1.66
N MET A 66 0.92 -4.99 -1.30
CA MET A 66 1.32 -5.63 -0.05
C MET A 66 2.05 -4.61 0.80
N VAL A 67 1.61 -4.43 2.04
CA VAL A 67 2.24 -3.50 2.97
C VAL A 67 2.59 -4.21 4.27
N ASN A 68 3.82 -4.01 4.72
CA ASN A 68 4.28 -4.40 6.05
C ASN A 68 4.70 -3.16 6.81
N TYR A 69 4.21 -2.99 8.02
CA TYR A 69 4.55 -1.83 8.85
C TYR A 69 4.55 -2.18 10.35
N HIS A 70 5.25 -1.36 11.11
CA HIS A 70 5.33 -1.43 12.55
C HIS A 70 4.70 -0.18 13.16
N VAL A 71 3.73 -0.37 14.07
CA VAL A 71 3.05 0.73 14.77
C VAL A 71 3.19 0.59 16.27
N VAL A 72 3.37 1.72 16.93
CA VAL A 72 3.46 1.83 18.39
C VAL A 72 2.48 2.85 18.90
N THR A 73 1.78 2.54 19.99
CA THR A 73 1.00 3.51 20.75
C THR A 73 1.80 3.97 21.97
N VAL A 74 1.87 5.28 22.14
CA VAL A 74 2.70 5.89 23.20
C VAL A 74 1.92 6.16 24.47
N SER A 75 0.58 6.17 24.41
CA SER A 75 -0.30 6.47 25.54
C SER A 75 -1.45 5.47 25.66
N ASN A 76 -2.00 5.34 26.87
CA ASN A 76 -3.17 4.49 27.11
C ASN A 76 -4.39 4.95 26.31
N SER A 77 -5.20 3.98 25.90
CA SER A 77 -6.46 4.20 25.16
C SER A 77 -6.29 4.91 23.81
N SER A 78 -5.10 4.82 23.22
CA SER A 78 -4.87 5.34 21.88
C SER A 78 -5.53 4.47 20.84
N MET A 79 -6.24 5.09 19.92
CA MET A 79 -6.65 4.46 18.68
C MET A 79 -5.57 4.76 17.64
N ALA A 80 -5.04 3.72 17.03
CA ALA A 80 -4.20 3.85 15.85
C ALA A 80 -4.99 3.40 14.63
N ALA A 81 -5.15 4.28 13.65
CA ALA A 81 -5.71 3.93 12.36
C ALA A 81 -4.66 4.16 11.29
N ILE A 82 -4.37 3.12 10.52
CA ILE A 82 -3.42 3.16 9.40
C ILE A 82 -4.19 2.86 8.12
N HIS A 83 -4.07 3.74 7.16
CA HIS A 83 -4.80 3.69 5.89
C HIS A 83 -3.84 3.61 4.72
N LEU A 84 -4.05 2.65 3.83
CA LEU A 84 -3.41 2.66 2.53
C LEU A 84 -4.28 3.47 1.57
N LYS A 85 -3.69 4.49 0.96
CA LYS A 85 -4.37 5.35 0.00
C LYS A 85 -3.64 5.40 -1.32
N ARG A 86 -4.38 5.70 -2.39
CA ARG A 86 -3.88 5.85 -3.75
C ARG A 86 -4.11 7.26 -4.26
N SER A 87 -3.13 7.78 -4.99
CA SER A 87 -3.22 8.96 -5.84
C SER A 87 -3.04 8.58 -7.30
N THR A 88 -3.76 9.27 -8.20
CA THR A 88 -3.59 9.20 -9.66
C THR A 88 -3.30 10.58 -10.27
N ASP A 89 -3.06 11.58 -9.44
CA ASP A 89 -2.83 12.99 -9.81
C ASP A 89 -1.44 13.51 -9.37
N GLY A 90 -0.45 12.62 -9.37
CA GLY A 90 0.93 12.98 -8.99
C GLY A 90 1.15 13.16 -7.49
N GLY A 91 0.23 12.69 -6.65
CA GLY A 91 0.33 12.80 -5.19
C GLY A 91 -0.25 14.10 -4.64
N SER A 92 -1.06 14.80 -5.42
CA SER A 92 -1.75 16.02 -4.99
C SER A 92 -2.96 15.70 -4.11
N SER A 93 -3.69 14.62 -4.42
CA SER A 93 -4.76 14.09 -3.60
C SER A 93 -4.65 12.57 -3.45
N PHE A 94 -5.22 12.04 -2.37
CA PHE A 94 -5.22 10.61 -2.08
C PHE A 94 -6.61 10.13 -1.71
N SER A 95 -7.05 9.06 -2.37
CA SER A 95 -8.32 8.40 -2.09
C SER A 95 -8.08 7.09 -1.33
N SER A 96 -8.93 6.79 -0.37
CA SER A 96 -8.91 5.50 0.32
C SER A 96 -9.26 4.38 -0.65
N LEU A 97 -8.58 3.25 -0.52
CA LEU A 97 -8.91 2.06 -1.30
C LEU A 97 -10.16 1.40 -0.74
N SER A 98 -11.05 0.91 -1.61
CA SER A 98 -12.38 0.43 -1.23
C SER A 98 -12.41 -1.00 -0.69
N ASP A 99 -11.37 -1.78 -0.92
CA ASP A 99 -11.33 -3.17 -0.45
C ASP A 99 -10.88 -3.26 0.99
N TYR A 100 -11.83 -3.75 1.88
CA TYR A 100 -11.56 -3.62 3.27
C TYR A 100 -12.07 -4.73 4.17
N LEU A 101 -11.28 -5.06 5.16
CA LEU A 101 -11.55 -6.19 6.05
C LEU A 101 -12.27 -5.86 7.36
N GLN A 102 -12.41 -4.60 7.77
CA GLN A 102 -13.21 -4.27 8.97
C GLN A 102 -13.56 -2.80 9.18
N GLY A 103 -14.83 -2.50 9.47
CA GLY A 103 -15.30 -1.22 9.98
C GLY A 103 -15.52 -0.13 8.92
N THR A 104 -15.66 1.09 9.33
CA THR A 104 -15.97 2.24 8.51
C THR A 104 -14.74 2.80 7.79
N GLY A 105 -14.30 2.13 6.73
CA GLY A 105 -13.21 2.61 5.86
C GLY A 105 -11.88 1.93 6.17
N ASN A 106 -11.08 1.72 5.17
CA ASN A 106 -9.73 1.12 5.04
C ASN A 106 -8.75 1.21 6.24
N GLU A 107 -9.26 1.14 7.45
CA GLU A 107 -8.47 1.17 8.68
C GLU A 107 -7.96 -0.22 8.99
N THR A 108 -6.67 -0.44 8.93
CA THR A 108 -6.09 -1.74 9.25
C THR A 108 -5.89 -1.97 10.73
N HIS A 109 -5.96 -0.93 11.49
CA HIS A 109 -5.80 -1.06 12.93
C HIS A 109 -6.62 -0.01 13.66
N ARG A 110 -7.72 -0.44 14.29
CA ARG A 110 -8.57 0.41 15.11
C ARG A 110 -8.83 -0.31 16.44
N ASN A 111 -7.93 -0.10 17.40
CA ASN A 111 -8.16 -0.57 18.77
C ASN A 111 -7.71 0.46 19.79
N ALA A 112 -8.42 0.52 20.91
CA ALA A 112 -7.91 1.14 22.12
C ALA A 112 -6.77 0.26 22.64
N LEU A 113 -5.54 0.66 22.32
CA LEU A 113 -4.34 -0.08 22.69
C LEU A 113 -3.82 0.43 24.03
N SER A 114 -3.27 -0.47 24.82
CA SER A 114 -2.55 -0.10 26.05
C SER A 114 -1.26 0.68 25.71
N THR A 115 -0.76 1.44 26.66
CA THR A 115 0.54 2.10 26.54
C THR A 115 1.63 1.09 26.20
N GLY A 116 2.47 1.46 25.22
CA GLY A 116 3.60 0.60 24.80
C GLY A 116 3.18 -0.59 23.97
N TYR A 117 2.02 -0.58 23.31
CA TYR A 117 1.69 -1.60 22.34
C TYR A 117 2.64 -1.47 21.15
N PHE A 118 3.30 -2.60 20.84
CA PHE A 118 4.18 -2.76 19.68
C PHE A 118 3.57 -3.82 18.78
N GLY A 119 3.29 -3.46 17.54
CA GLY A 119 2.71 -4.42 16.60
C GLY A 119 3.30 -4.32 15.21
N GLN A 120 3.63 -5.47 14.62
CA GLN A 120 3.85 -5.59 13.20
C GLN A 120 2.55 -5.99 12.53
N HIS A 121 2.24 -5.33 11.42
CA HIS A 121 1.02 -5.53 10.68
C HIS A 121 1.32 -5.68 9.20
N SER A 122 0.46 -6.46 8.53
CA SER A 122 0.49 -6.63 7.08
C SER A 122 -0.87 -6.31 6.51
N GLN A 123 -0.87 -5.65 5.35
CA GLN A 123 -2.04 -5.45 4.51
C GLN A 123 -1.81 -6.08 3.15
N LEU A 124 -2.87 -6.65 2.59
CA LEU A 124 -2.91 -7.14 1.24
C LEU A 124 -4.17 -6.60 0.58
N ILE A 125 -4.03 -5.83 -0.50
CA ILE A 125 -5.15 -5.23 -1.22
C ILE A 125 -4.97 -5.50 -2.71
N LEU A 126 -6.03 -5.97 -3.35
CA LEU A 126 -6.11 -6.07 -4.80
C LEU A 126 -6.88 -4.87 -5.34
N ASP A 127 -6.16 -3.89 -5.87
CA ASP A 127 -6.71 -2.65 -6.40
C ASP A 127 -6.96 -2.73 -7.90
N SER A 128 -7.99 -2.03 -8.36
CA SER A 128 -8.36 -1.91 -9.77
C SER A 128 -8.37 -0.43 -10.16
N PRO A 129 -7.22 0.18 -10.48
CA PRO A 129 -7.12 1.62 -10.71
C PRO A 129 -7.80 2.07 -12.01
N SER A 130 -8.04 1.15 -12.95
CA SER A 130 -8.68 1.40 -14.25
C SER A 130 -8.00 2.53 -15.06
N THR A 131 -6.68 2.63 -14.98
CA THR A 131 -5.89 3.67 -15.64
C THR A 131 -4.51 3.16 -16.03
N THR A 132 -3.90 3.79 -17.02
CA THR A 132 -2.47 3.67 -17.35
C THR A 132 -1.65 4.86 -16.87
N SER A 133 -2.26 5.82 -16.15
CA SER A 133 -1.53 6.88 -15.46
C SER A 133 -0.81 6.33 -14.24
N THR A 134 0.26 7.02 -13.83
CA THR A 134 1.00 6.63 -12.62
C THR A 134 0.11 6.66 -11.39
N CYS A 135 0.07 5.53 -10.69
CA CYS A 135 -0.56 5.38 -9.39
C CYS A 135 0.51 5.49 -8.29
N ILE A 136 0.25 6.31 -7.29
CA ILE A 136 1.10 6.46 -6.11
C ILE A 136 0.36 5.93 -4.89
N TYR A 137 0.98 5.01 -4.17
CA TYR A 137 0.46 4.45 -2.93
C TYR A 137 1.24 4.99 -1.75
N SER A 138 0.54 5.37 -0.69
CA SER A 138 1.14 5.87 0.55
C SER A 138 0.31 5.48 1.76
N LEU A 139 0.96 5.42 2.92
CA LEU A 139 0.30 5.20 4.19
C LEU A 139 -0.08 6.52 4.85
N PHE A 140 -1.31 6.55 5.34
CA PHE A 140 -1.85 7.62 6.17
C PHE A 140 -2.14 7.08 7.56
N MET A 141 -2.00 7.93 8.54
CA MET A 141 -2.22 7.58 9.93
C MET A 141 -3.04 8.65 10.65
N ARG A 142 -3.89 8.21 11.57
CA ARG A 142 -4.62 9.06 12.51
C ARG A 142 -4.79 8.38 13.86
N THR A 143 -5.15 9.16 14.84
CA THR A 143 -5.40 8.71 16.21
C THR A 143 -6.58 9.49 16.81
N ASN A 144 -7.03 9.10 17.97
CA ASN A 144 -8.06 9.84 18.74
C ASN A 144 -7.49 10.91 19.68
N GLY A 145 -6.30 11.46 19.38
CA GLY A 145 -5.65 12.52 20.17
C GLY A 145 -4.45 12.05 20.99
N SER A 146 -4.13 10.75 20.96
CA SER A 146 -2.94 10.20 21.60
C SER A 146 -1.86 9.91 20.58
N ASN A 147 -0.59 10.02 20.96
CA ASN A 147 0.52 9.87 20.03
C ASN A 147 0.66 8.40 19.57
N ILE A 148 0.75 8.20 18.25
CA ILE A 148 1.14 6.94 17.63
C ILE A 148 2.38 7.14 16.76
N ARG A 149 3.17 6.08 16.62
CA ARG A 149 4.40 6.09 15.84
C ARG A 149 4.41 4.96 14.81
N LEU A 150 4.87 5.26 13.63
CA LEU A 150 5.26 4.29 12.61
C LEU A 150 6.79 4.18 12.62
N ASN A 151 7.33 2.98 12.43
CA ASN A 151 8.78 2.73 12.37
C ASN A 151 9.55 3.13 13.65
N ASP A 152 9.00 2.85 14.81
CA ASP A 152 9.71 3.10 16.07
C ASP A 152 10.93 2.17 16.20
N ASN A 153 12.00 2.66 16.86
CA ASN A 153 13.23 1.90 17.12
C ASN A 153 13.92 1.28 15.89
N GLY A 154 13.84 1.96 14.75
CA GLY A 154 14.51 1.50 13.52
C GLY A 154 13.76 0.40 12.77
N ALA A 155 12.55 0.06 13.20
CA ALA A 155 11.65 -0.77 12.40
C ALA A 155 11.40 -0.10 11.04
N GLY A 156 11.06 -0.89 10.03
CA GLY A 156 10.84 -0.37 8.69
C GLY A 156 9.46 -0.72 8.14
N THR A 157 8.94 0.17 7.30
CA THR A 157 7.75 -0.06 6.49
C THR A 157 8.14 -0.35 5.06
N ARG A 158 7.48 -1.34 4.47
CA ARG A 158 7.66 -1.72 3.06
C ARG A 158 6.33 -1.76 2.35
N ILE A 159 6.29 -1.18 1.16
CA ILE A 159 5.18 -1.33 0.21
C ILE A 159 5.71 -2.07 -1.00
N VAL A 160 5.08 -3.17 -1.38
CA VAL A 160 5.37 -3.91 -2.62
C VAL A 160 4.11 -3.90 -3.47
N ILE A 161 4.26 -3.58 -4.74
CA ILE A 161 3.15 -3.54 -5.69
C ILE A 161 3.48 -4.44 -6.87
N GLN A 162 2.57 -5.34 -7.20
CA GLN A 162 2.65 -6.20 -8.37
C GLN A 162 1.50 -5.90 -9.31
N GLU A 163 1.81 -5.64 -10.57
CA GLU A 163 0.81 -5.55 -11.62
C GLU A 163 0.50 -6.94 -12.16
N ILE A 164 -0.79 -7.28 -12.16
CA ILE A 164 -1.32 -8.55 -12.61
C ILE A 164 -2.12 -8.33 -13.90
N ALA A 165 -1.73 -9.00 -14.97
CA ALA A 165 -2.46 -9.00 -16.24
C ALA A 165 -3.87 -9.58 -16.09
N GLN A 166 -4.86 -8.99 -16.77
CA GLN A 166 -6.23 -9.49 -16.83
C GLN A 166 -6.63 -9.90 -18.25
#